data_63eab2ca9062e719c7fcd07b8dfdbb19
#
_entry.id   63eab2ca9062e719c7fcd07b8dfdbb19
#
_cell.length_a   1.000
_cell.length_b   1.000
_cell.length_c   1.000
_cell.angle_alpha   90.00
_cell.angle_beta   90.00
_cell.angle_gamma   90.00
#
_symmetry.space_group_name_H-M   'P 1'
#
loop_
_entity.id
_entity.type
_entity.pdbx_description
1 polymer ?
#
loop_
_entity_poly.entity_id
_entity_poly.type
_entity_poly.pdbx_seq_one_letter_code
_entity_poly.pdbx_strand_id
1 'polypeptide(L)'
;MIQTLSTFFASVIHRLFEPAKFKLETDKPQYLLGETIVTDVFINPNQNLVVNDLSLSMVCFENSTEVFTRSEVPKAGPGILTKNQQDIPLDPINTQVIKETSKKLLEQKEKSHKNLQINRNQTFLITFKLKIPRILPPHSVCSKLKWEIHLTIDLEHHKQSRSLKYPLEISSHSSNA
;
A
#
# COMPACT_ATOMS: atom_id res chain seq x y z
N MET A 1 -30.31 9.19 0.43
CA MET A 1 -29.65 10.27 -0.36
C MET A 1 -28.87 11.31 0.47
N ILE A 2 -28.78 11.20 1.80
CA ILE A 2 -28.09 12.17 2.69
C ILE A 2 -26.64 11.73 3.01
N GLN A 3 -26.30 10.44 2.92
CA GLN A 3 -24.96 9.93 3.24
C GLN A 3 -23.88 10.27 2.21
N THR A 4 -24.23 10.47 0.94
CA THR A 4 -23.28 10.79 -0.15
C THR A 4 -22.78 12.23 -0.11
N LEU A 5 -23.57 13.16 0.39
CA LEU A 5 -23.17 14.57 0.54
C LEU A 5 -22.15 14.75 1.68
N SER A 6 -22.32 14.05 2.80
CA SER A 6 -21.45 14.13 3.97
C SER A 6 -20.01 13.66 3.66
N THR A 7 -19.83 12.57 2.91
CA THR A 7 -18.53 12.05 2.50
C THR A 7 -17.83 12.95 1.48
N PHE A 8 -18.61 13.57 0.56
CA PHE A 8 -18.04 14.52 -0.40
C PHE A 8 -17.54 15.80 0.28
N PHE A 9 -18.34 16.37 1.19
CA PHE A 9 -17.91 17.55 1.96
C PHE A 9 -16.71 17.27 2.85
N ALA A 10 -16.65 16.11 3.52
CA ALA A 10 -15.50 15.71 4.32
C ALA A 10 -14.23 15.60 3.48
N SER A 11 -14.30 15.04 2.27
CA SER A 11 -13.14 14.91 1.36
C SER A 11 -12.68 16.25 0.79
N VAL A 12 -13.59 17.18 0.51
CA VAL A 12 -13.28 18.54 0.03
C VAL A 12 -12.64 19.35 1.14
N ILE A 13 -13.20 19.32 2.36
CA ILE A 13 -12.63 20.01 3.53
C ILE A 13 -11.24 19.46 3.84
N HIS A 14 -11.03 18.13 3.78
CA HIS A 14 -9.73 17.52 4.03
C HIS A 14 -8.66 18.00 3.02
N ARG A 15 -9.02 18.20 1.75
CA ARG A 15 -8.12 18.72 0.71
C ARG A 15 -7.80 20.22 0.88
N LEU A 16 -8.74 21.01 1.39
CA LEU A 16 -8.54 22.46 1.62
C LEU A 16 -7.63 22.75 2.81
N PHE A 17 -7.52 21.83 3.77
CA PHE A 17 -6.69 21.97 4.97
C PHE A 17 -5.43 21.09 4.96
N GLU A 18 -5.02 20.55 3.80
CA GLU A 18 -3.72 19.86 3.72
C GLU A 18 -2.59 20.88 3.93
N PRO A 19 -1.73 20.68 4.95
CA PRO A 19 -0.65 21.61 5.28
C PRO A 19 0.40 21.70 4.17
N ALA A 20 0.55 20.64 3.37
CA ALA A 20 1.46 20.57 2.24
C ALA A 20 1.03 19.53 1.21
N LYS A 21 1.44 19.73 -0.04
CA LYS A 21 1.38 18.70 -1.09
C LYS A 21 2.74 18.02 -1.19
N PHE A 22 2.71 16.69 -1.23
CA PHE A 22 3.90 15.87 -1.37
C PHE A 22 3.86 15.18 -2.73
N LYS A 23 4.98 15.25 -3.46
CA LYS A 23 5.18 14.55 -4.73
C LYS A 23 6.47 13.76 -4.63
N LEU A 24 6.45 12.53 -5.14
CA LEU A 24 7.62 11.66 -5.21
C LEU A 24 7.90 11.36 -6.68
N GLU A 25 9.15 11.50 -7.07
CA GLU A 25 9.65 11.15 -8.40
C GLU A 25 10.86 10.25 -8.27
N THR A 26 10.92 9.23 -9.10
CA THR A 26 12.08 8.33 -9.21
C THR A 26 12.84 8.64 -10.49
N ASP A 27 14.16 8.43 -10.49
CA ASP A 27 15.04 8.70 -11.64
C ASP A 27 14.76 7.77 -12.84
N LYS A 28 14.13 6.61 -12.60
CA LYS A 28 13.77 5.63 -13.63
C LYS A 28 12.38 5.03 -13.36
N PRO A 29 11.68 4.56 -14.41
CA PRO A 29 10.41 3.84 -14.26
C PRO A 29 10.61 2.39 -13.80
N GLN A 30 11.76 1.78 -14.10
CA GLN A 30 12.08 0.38 -13.81
C GLN A 30 13.55 0.24 -13.39
N TYR A 31 13.81 -0.71 -12.52
CA TYR A 31 15.14 -0.97 -11.94
C TYR A 31 15.50 -2.44 -12.02
N LEU A 32 16.81 -2.70 -11.95
CA LEU A 32 17.38 -4.04 -11.82
C LEU A 32 17.84 -4.30 -10.37
N LEU A 33 17.94 -5.58 -10.01
CA LEU A 33 18.55 -5.98 -8.75
C LEU A 33 19.97 -5.43 -8.62
N GLY A 34 20.30 -4.87 -7.47
CA GLY A 34 21.61 -4.28 -7.18
C GLY A 34 21.76 -2.83 -7.63
N GLU A 35 20.81 -2.25 -8.36
CA GLU A 35 20.79 -0.82 -8.68
C GLU A 35 20.46 0.06 -7.48
N THR A 36 20.70 1.34 -7.62
CA THR A 36 20.33 2.36 -6.64
C THR A 36 19.20 3.19 -7.21
N ILE A 37 18.10 3.29 -6.46
CA ILE A 37 16.98 4.17 -6.74
C ILE A 37 17.34 5.55 -6.22
N VAL A 38 17.27 6.55 -7.08
CA VAL A 38 17.33 7.95 -6.68
C VAL A 38 15.89 8.47 -6.66
N THR A 39 15.44 8.95 -5.51
CA THR A 39 14.08 9.41 -5.31
C THR A 39 14.07 10.85 -4.84
N ASP A 40 13.42 11.71 -5.58
CA ASP A 40 13.20 13.09 -5.24
C ASP A 40 11.83 13.28 -4.59
N VAL A 41 11.82 13.86 -3.40
CA VAL A 41 10.62 14.21 -2.65
C VAL A 41 10.44 15.72 -2.67
N PHE A 42 9.39 16.16 -3.34
CA PHE A 42 9.00 17.57 -3.41
C PHE A 42 7.94 17.85 -2.34
N ILE A 43 8.16 18.88 -1.54
CA ILE A 43 7.26 19.36 -0.51
C ILE A 43 6.84 20.79 -0.87
N ASN A 44 5.55 20.96 -1.16
CA ASN A 44 4.96 22.25 -1.47
C ASN A 44 4.02 22.66 -0.32
N PRO A 45 4.49 23.45 0.66
CA PRO A 45 3.70 23.79 1.84
C PRO A 45 2.70 24.91 1.53
N ASN A 46 1.48 24.74 2.06
CA ASN A 46 0.44 25.77 2.00
C ASN A 46 0.53 26.77 3.17
N GLN A 47 1.30 26.43 4.19
CA GLN A 47 1.60 27.21 5.40
C GLN A 47 3.02 26.93 5.86
N ASN A 48 3.54 27.71 6.80
CA ASN A 48 4.82 27.35 7.42
C ASN A 48 4.71 25.97 8.09
N LEU A 49 5.66 25.10 7.82
CA LEU A 49 5.61 23.69 8.17
C LEU A 49 6.85 23.30 8.95
N VAL A 50 6.65 22.57 10.03
CA VAL A 50 7.72 21.87 10.75
C VAL A 50 7.52 20.39 10.56
N VAL A 51 8.51 19.73 9.95
CA VAL A 51 8.54 18.27 9.76
C VAL A 51 9.45 17.68 10.81
N ASN A 52 8.89 16.95 11.77
CA ASN A 52 9.65 16.30 12.84
C ASN A 52 10.52 15.17 12.31
N ASP A 53 9.95 14.36 11.43
CA ASP A 53 10.64 13.24 10.77
C ASP A 53 10.12 13.02 9.36
N LEU A 54 11.04 12.88 8.41
CA LEU A 54 10.77 12.52 7.03
C LEU A 54 11.67 11.35 6.66
N SER A 55 11.08 10.19 6.41
CA SER A 55 11.84 8.98 6.09
C SER A 55 11.28 8.29 4.84
N LEU A 56 12.18 7.71 4.06
CA LEU A 56 11.85 6.90 2.91
C LEU A 56 12.27 5.46 3.16
N SER A 57 11.41 4.51 2.86
CA SER A 57 11.74 3.10 2.91
C SER A 57 11.31 2.38 1.64
N MET A 58 12.10 1.38 1.23
CA MET A 58 11.73 0.43 0.19
C MET A 58 11.22 -0.84 0.87
N VAL A 59 10.07 -1.33 0.45
CA VAL A 59 9.42 -2.51 1.02
C VAL A 59 9.15 -3.52 -0.08
N CYS A 60 9.46 -4.78 0.19
CA CYS A 60 9.10 -5.91 -0.67
C CYS A 60 8.05 -6.76 0.02
N PHE A 61 6.98 -7.02 -0.68
CA PHE A 61 5.91 -7.92 -0.25
C PHE A 61 5.88 -9.17 -1.10
N GLU A 62 5.61 -10.29 -0.47
CA GLU A 62 5.23 -11.54 -1.12
C GLU A 62 3.70 -11.62 -1.14
N ASN A 63 3.13 -11.63 -2.33
CA ASN A 63 1.70 -11.82 -2.53
C ASN A 63 1.44 -13.24 -2.99
N SER A 64 0.65 -13.99 -2.22
CA SER A 64 0.20 -15.34 -2.57
C SER A 64 -1.32 -15.40 -2.63
N THR A 65 -1.81 -16.18 -3.57
CA THR A 65 -3.23 -16.44 -3.74
C THR A 65 -3.50 -17.91 -3.46
N GLU A 66 -4.30 -18.17 -2.45
CA GLU A 66 -4.74 -19.52 -2.11
C GLU A 66 -6.21 -19.68 -2.49
N VAL A 67 -6.53 -20.77 -3.19
CA VAL A 67 -7.90 -21.11 -3.56
C VAL A 67 -8.37 -22.25 -2.66
N PHE A 68 -9.40 -22.00 -1.87
CA PHE A 68 -10.03 -23.01 -1.02
C PHE A 68 -11.40 -23.36 -1.56
N THR A 69 -11.74 -24.63 -1.55
CA THR A 69 -13.12 -25.06 -1.79
C THR A 69 -13.82 -25.18 -0.45
N ARG A 70 -14.82 -24.36 -0.23
CA ARG A 70 -15.68 -24.42 0.94
C ARG A 70 -16.97 -25.14 0.56
N SER A 71 -17.20 -26.29 1.17
CA SER A 71 -18.46 -27.05 1.02
C SER A 71 -19.40 -26.64 2.14
N GLU A 72 -20.50 -26.02 1.82
CA GLU A 72 -21.56 -25.67 2.78
C GLU A 72 -22.78 -26.53 2.48
N VAL A 73 -23.23 -27.29 3.48
CA VAL A 73 -24.53 -27.94 3.42
C VAL A 73 -25.58 -26.86 3.71
N PRO A 74 -26.48 -26.55 2.78
CA PRO A 74 -27.52 -25.57 3.02
C PRO A 74 -28.31 -26.00 4.27
N LYS A 75 -28.39 -25.14 5.28
CA LYS A 75 -29.30 -25.36 6.40
C LYS A 75 -30.70 -25.23 5.85
N ALA A 76 -31.50 -26.29 5.95
CA ALA A 76 -32.93 -26.19 5.69
C ALA A 76 -33.49 -25.07 6.57
N GLY A 77 -33.99 -24.00 5.94
CA GLY A 77 -34.65 -22.92 6.66
C GLY A 77 -35.82 -23.52 7.46
N PRO A 78 -36.34 -22.82 8.49
CA PRO A 78 -37.55 -23.24 9.21
C PRO A 78 -38.75 -23.12 8.27
N GLY A 79 -38.80 -24.03 7.27
CA GLY A 79 -39.93 -24.22 6.40
C GLY A 79 -40.96 -25.11 7.11
N ILE A 80 -42.23 -24.77 6.95
CA ILE A 80 -43.36 -25.54 7.44
C ILE A 80 -43.20 -26.99 6.94
N LEU A 81 -42.79 -27.90 7.82
CA LEU A 81 -42.71 -29.33 7.55
C LEU A 81 -44.13 -29.83 7.32
N THR A 82 -44.54 -30.01 6.09
CA THR A 82 -45.69 -30.84 5.74
C THR A 82 -45.28 -32.27 5.96
N LYS A 83 -46.10 -33.02 6.68
CA LYS A 83 -45.90 -34.38 7.25
C LYS A 83 -45.44 -35.47 6.27
N ASN A 84 -45.22 -35.22 5.00
CA ASN A 84 -44.95 -36.21 3.96
C ASN A 84 -43.73 -35.89 3.07
N GLN A 85 -42.85 -34.98 3.46
CA GLN A 85 -41.60 -34.78 2.72
C GLN A 85 -40.50 -35.63 3.36
N GLN A 86 -40.08 -36.70 2.67
CA GLN A 86 -38.80 -37.38 2.93
C GLN A 86 -37.70 -36.32 2.88
N ASP A 87 -36.78 -36.34 3.87
CA ASP A 87 -35.60 -35.53 3.89
C ASP A 87 -34.81 -35.79 2.59
N ILE A 88 -34.95 -34.87 1.63
CA ILE A 88 -34.10 -34.86 0.44
C ILE A 88 -32.75 -34.35 0.90
N PRO A 89 -31.68 -35.10 0.84
CA PRO A 89 -30.35 -34.60 1.16
C PRO A 89 -30.03 -33.49 0.18
N LEU A 90 -29.83 -32.27 0.70
CA LEU A 90 -29.38 -31.15 -0.11
C LEU A 90 -27.90 -31.39 -0.45
N ASP A 91 -27.59 -31.43 -1.72
CA ASP A 91 -26.21 -31.54 -2.17
C ASP A 91 -25.39 -30.33 -1.64
N PRO A 92 -24.16 -30.59 -1.16
CA PRO A 92 -23.31 -29.50 -0.67
C PRO A 92 -22.97 -28.51 -1.79
N ILE A 93 -23.18 -27.25 -1.52
CA ILE A 93 -22.76 -26.18 -2.44
C ILE A 93 -21.26 -25.96 -2.25
N ASN A 94 -20.50 -26.26 -3.31
CA ASN A 94 -19.07 -26.01 -3.33
C ASN A 94 -18.79 -24.61 -3.83
N THR A 95 -18.35 -23.73 -2.93
CA THR A 95 -17.96 -22.36 -3.27
C THR A 95 -16.43 -22.26 -3.25
N GLN A 96 -15.85 -21.77 -4.34
CA GLN A 96 -14.43 -21.43 -4.35
C GLN A 96 -14.22 -20.09 -3.64
N VAL A 97 -13.42 -20.10 -2.59
CA VAL A 97 -13.02 -18.90 -1.86
C VAL A 97 -11.57 -18.60 -2.19
N ILE A 98 -11.32 -17.42 -2.75
CA ILE A 98 -9.99 -16.93 -3.05
C ILE A 98 -9.52 -16.10 -1.84
N LYS A 99 -8.41 -16.49 -1.26
CA LYS A 99 -7.76 -15.76 -0.18
C LYS A 99 -6.43 -15.20 -0.68
N GLU A 100 -6.36 -13.89 -0.74
CA GLU A 100 -5.10 -13.19 -1.00
C GLU A 100 -4.40 -12.88 0.31
N THR A 101 -3.13 -13.21 0.39
CA THR A 101 -2.27 -12.89 1.53
C THR A 101 -1.07 -12.10 1.06
N SER A 102 -0.67 -11.11 1.87
CA SER A 102 0.49 -10.28 1.60
C SER A 102 1.40 -10.29 2.82
N LYS A 103 2.63 -10.77 2.64
CA LYS A 103 3.64 -10.87 3.68
C LYS A 103 4.81 -9.95 3.36
N LYS A 104 5.18 -9.09 4.30
CA LYS A 104 6.37 -8.26 4.15
C LYS A 104 7.63 -9.11 4.30
N LEU A 105 8.47 -9.14 3.27
CA LEU A 105 9.74 -9.89 3.24
C LEU A 105 10.94 -9.03 3.57
N LEU A 106 10.93 -7.78 3.13
CA LEU A 106 12.05 -6.86 3.29
C LEU A 106 11.54 -5.45 3.55
N GLU A 107 12.24 -4.74 4.41
CA GLU A 107 12.12 -3.30 4.56
C GLU A 107 13.51 -2.69 4.71
N GLN A 108 13.85 -1.75 3.85
CA GLN A 108 15.10 -1.00 3.92
C GLN A 108 14.77 0.47 4.06
N LYS A 109 15.18 1.08 5.16
CA LYS A 109 15.03 2.50 5.45
C LYS A 109 16.27 3.29 5.05
N GLU A 110 16.06 4.44 4.44
CA GLU A 110 17.09 5.46 4.27
C GLU A 110 17.12 6.37 5.50
N LYS A 111 18.24 7.07 5.66
CA LYS A 111 18.44 8.00 6.76
C LYS A 111 17.33 9.05 6.78
N SER A 112 16.66 9.21 7.92
CA SER A 112 15.59 10.18 8.07
C SER A 112 16.14 11.62 8.19
N HIS A 113 15.37 12.57 7.64
CA HIS A 113 15.57 14.01 7.85
C HIS A 113 14.69 14.47 9.00
N LYS A 114 15.28 15.17 9.98
CA LYS A 114 14.58 15.58 11.20
C LYS A 114 14.55 17.10 11.35
N ASN A 115 13.50 17.59 11.98
CA ASN A 115 13.32 19.00 12.37
C ASN A 115 13.50 19.97 11.19
N LEU A 116 12.86 19.65 10.04
CA LEU A 116 12.90 20.50 8.87
C LEU A 116 11.88 21.63 9.03
N GLN A 117 12.36 22.87 8.88
CA GLN A 117 11.51 24.06 8.83
C GLN A 117 11.34 24.48 7.38
N ILE A 118 10.12 24.49 6.89
CA ILE A 118 9.80 24.79 5.50
C ILE A 118 8.84 25.98 5.47
N ASN A 119 9.25 27.06 4.80
CA ASN A 119 8.43 28.25 4.71
C ASN A 119 7.30 28.08 3.69
N ARG A 120 6.19 28.75 3.94
CA ARG A 120 5.06 28.83 3.02
C ARG A 120 5.52 29.28 1.62
N ASN A 121 4.94 28.69 0.59
CA ASN A 121 5.21 28.99 -0.83
C ASN A 121 6.65 28.70 -1.31
N GLN A 122 7.46 28.03 -0.52
CA GLN A 122 8.78 27.58 -0.93
C GLN A 122 8.74 26.07 -1.20
N THR A 123 8.97 25.67 -2.46
CA THR A 123 9.13 24.25 -2.77
C THR A 123 10.42 23.74 -2.13
N PHE A 124 10.33 22.70 -1.35
CA PHE A 124 11.46 22.04 -0.70
C PHE A 124 11.70 20.69 -1.36
N LEU A 125 12.95 20.42 -1.73
CA LEU A 125 13.37 19.20 -2.41
C LEU A 125 14.34 18.42 -1.52
N ILE A 126 14.09 17.13 -1.36
CA ILE A 126 15.00 16.20 -0.69
C ILE A 126 15.21 14.99 -1.59
N THR A 127 16.46 14.63 -1.81
CA THR A 127 16.84 13.45 -2.58
C THR A 127 17.27 12.32 -1.65
N PHE A 128 16.66 11.15 -1.83
CA PHE A 128 16.99 9.90 -1.15
C PHE A 128 17.66 8.92 -2.11
N LYS A 129 18.50 8.02 -1.57
CA LYS A 129 19.19 6.96 -2.33
C LYS A 129 18.97 5.62 -1.65
N LEU A 130 18.12 4.78 -2.23
CA LEU A 130 17.83 3.43 -1.75
C LEU A 130 18.54 2.39 -2.62
N LYS A 131 19.27 1.47 -2.01
CA LYS A 131 19.96 0.42 -2.76
C LYS A 131 19.11 -0.84 -2.82
N ILE A 132 18.80 -1.30 -4.03
CA ILE A 132 18.09 -2.55 -4.24
C ILE A 132 19.01 -3.73 -3.89
N PRO A 133 18.53 -4.75 -3.17
CA PRO A 133 19.31 -5.96 -2.93
C PRO A 133 19.77 -6.60 -4.24
N ARG A 134 20.95 -7.22 -4.25
CA ARG A 134 21.44 -7.98 -5.42
C ARG A 134 20.73 -9.32 -5.57
N ILE A 135 20.18 -9.84 -4.50
CA ILE A 135 19.50 -11.14 -4.43
C ILE A 135 18.09 -10.91 -3.94
N LEU A 136 17.11 -11.55 -4.59
CA LEU A 136 15.72 -11.51 -4.17
C LEU A 136 15.57 -12.11 -2.76
N PRO A 137 14.70 -11.55 -1.93
CA PRO A 137 14.34 -12.19 -0.66
C PRO A 137 13.80 -13.59 -0.91
N PRO A 138 14.03 -14.56 0.00
CA PRO A 138 13.42 -15.89 -0.09
C PRO A 138 11.89 -15.78 -0.17
N HIS A 139 11.30 -16.37 -1.19
CA HIS A 139 9.87 -16.34 -1.44
C HIS A 139 9.40 -17.66 -2.07
N SER A 140 8.09 -17.91 -2.04
CA SER A 140 7.50 -19.09 -2.67
C SER A 140 7.54 -18.99 -4.20
N VAL A 141 7.74 -20.13 -4.88
CA VAL A 141 7.74 -20.18 -6.35
C VAL A 141 6.42 -19.74 -6.96
N CYS A 142 5.31 -19.93 -6.24
CA CYS A 142 3.97 -19.56 -6.68
C CYS A 142 3.55 -18.14 -6.27
N SER A 143 4.41 -17.40 -5.58
CA SER A 143 4.11 -16.04 -5.13
C SER A 143 4.65 -14.99 -6.09
N LYS A 144 4.02 -13.79 -6.03
CA LYS A 144 4.47 -12.61 -6.78
C LYS A 144 5.10 -11.61 -5.82
N LEU A 145 6.27 -11.11 -6.17
CA LEU A 145 6.90 -10.04 -5.42
C LEU A 145 6.34 -8.69 -5.86
N LYS A 146 5.95 -7.87 -4.89
CA LYS A 146 5.51 -6.50 -5.08
C LYS A 146 6.44 -5.58 -4.32
N TRP A 147 7.01 -4.61 -5.02
CA TRP A 147 7.89 -3.61 -4.45
C TRP A 147 7.19 -2.27 -4.34
N GLU A 148 7.40 -1.60 -3.22
CA GLU A 148 6.84 -0.27 -2.96
C GLU A 148 7.86 0.62 -2.27
N ILE A 149 7.79 1.91 -2.57
CA ILE A 149 8.43 2.97 -1.80
C ILE A 149 7.40 3.54 -0.84
N HIS A 150 7.75 3.59 0.44
CA HIS A 150 6.92 4.19 1.49
C HIS A 150 7.59 5.47 1.98
N LEU A 151 6.96 6.60 1.74
CA LEU A 151 7.34 7.89 2.31
C LEU A 151 6.54 8.10 3.60
N THR A 152 7.23 8.20 4.73
CA THR A 152 6.61 8.48 6.03
C THR A 152 6.98 9.89 6.46
N ILE A 153 5.97 10.67 6.86
CA ILE A 153 6.08 12.08 7.18
C ILE A 153 5.42 12.30 8.54
N ASP A 154 6.19 12.78 9.49
CA ASP A 154 5.70 13.23 10.79
C ASP A 154 5.74 14.75 10.85
N LEU A 155 4.59 15.37 11.04
CA LEU A 155 4.41 16.81 11.07
C LEU A 155 4.14 17.27 12.50
N GLU A 156 4.77 18.37 12.88
CA GLU A 156 4.46 19.04 14.14
C GLU A 156 2.97 19.38 14.20
N HIS A 157 2.37 19.26 15.36
CA HIS A 157 0.95 19.48 15.62
C HIS A 157 -0.05 18.53 14.93
N HIS A 158 0.42 17.51 14.20
CA HIS A 158 -0.43 16.46 13.66
C HIS A 158 -0.29 15.18 14.49
N LYS A 159 -1.44 14.66 14.99
CA LYS A 159 -1.46 13.47 15.87
C LYS A 159 -1.05 12.16 15.20
N GLN A 160 -0.99 12.14 13.87
CA GLN A 160 -0.68 10.93 13.09
C GLN A 160 0.33 11.26 12.00
N SER A 161 1.35 10.42 11.88
CA SER A 161 2.26 10.43 10.74
C SER A 161 1.51 10.07 9.46
N ARG A 162 1.85 10.72 8.35
CA ARG A 162 1.32 10.38 7.03
C ARG A 162 2.23 9.38 6.35
N SER A 163 1.64 8.39 5.67
CA SER A 163 2.38 7.45 4.85
C SER A 163 1.82 7.46 3.43
N LEU A 164 2.70 7.70 2.46
CA LEU A 164 2.40 7.61 1.04
C LEU A 164 3.13 6.41 0.46
N LYS A 165 2.45 5.64 -0.41
CA LYS A 165 2.96 4.42 -1.00
C LYS A 165 3.01 4.57 -2.51
N TYR A 166 4.14 4.22 -3.11
CA TYR A 166 4.36 4.27 -4.55
C TYR A 166 4.82 2.90 -5.04
N PRO A 167 4.18 2.34 -6.07
CA PRO A 167 4.61 1.09 -6.67
C PRO A 167 5.98 1.26 -7.32
N LEU A 168 6.79 0.20 -7.30
CA LEU A 168 8.12 0.16 -7.88
C LEU A 168 8.26 -1.09 -8.74
N GLU A 169 8.75 -0.94 -9.97
CA GLU A 169 9.02 -2.04 -10.86
C GLU A 169 10.49 -2.46 -10.77
N ILE A 170 10.73 -3.69 -10.29
CA ILE A 170 12.06 -4.28 -10.19
C ILE A 170 12.10 -5.59 -10.96
N SER A 171 13.02 -5.70 -11.91
CA SER A 171 13.26 -6.90 -12.70
C SER A 171 14.51 -7.65 -12.22
N SER A 172 14.45 -8.97 -12.25
CA SER A 172 15.59 -9.83 -11.90
C SER A 172 16.64 -9.97 -13.02
N HIS A 173 16.26 -9.63 -14.25
CA HIS A 173 17.13 -9.76 -15.43
C HIS A 173 17.11 -8.46 -16.23
N SER A 174 18.25 -8.08 -16.82
CA SER A 174 18.25 -7.14 -17.92
C SER A 174 17.58 -7.83 -19.10
N SER A 175 16.40 -7.36 -19.50
CA SER A 175 15.87 -7.70 -20.81
C SER A 175 16.85 -7.13 -21.83
N ASN A 176 17.76 -7.96 -22.33
CA ASN A 176 18.57 -7.61 -23.49
C ASN A 176 17.61 -7.33 -24.62
N ALA A 177 17.44 -6.03 -24.94
CA ALA A 177 16.83 -5.56 -26.17
C ALA A 177 17.85 -5.66 -27.28
#